data_f9fea9b225fb685bb7dc8d404cfba29f
#
_entry.id   f9fea9b225fb685bb7dc8d404cfba29f
#
_cell.length_a   1.000
_cell.length_b   1.000
_cell.length_c   1.000
_cell.angle_alpha   90.00
_cell.angle_beta   90.00
_cell.angle_gamma   90.00
#
_symmetry.space_group_name_H-M   'P 1'
#
loop_
_entity.id
_entity.type
_entity.pdbx_description
1 polymer ?
#
loop_
_entity_poly.entity_id
_entity_poly.type
_entity_poly.pdbx_seq_one_letter_code
_entity_poly.pdbx_strand_id
1 'polypeptide(L)'
;MRILRRAAHSIRAGRYLWGISRYLTDEQIKGLAEYFSRQTPKPNPPIDPAQLVAGKTIFEIGIPDKETAPCMACHGPKAQGIATFPRLANQHMDYIIKQLHVFQETEGRPGTPMKQITHFLTDEEMHQVARYLQSFPIE
;
A
#
# COMPACT_ATOMS: atom_id res chain seq x y z
N MET A 1 23.91 3.75 8.31
CA MET A 1 24.00 2.27 8.35
C MET A 1 22.67 1.54 8.53
N ARG A 2 21.64 2.11 9.16
CA ARG A 2 20.28 1.52 9.26
C ARG A 2 19.50 1.52 7.91
N ILE A 3 19.66 2.53 7.09
CA ILE A 3 18.95 2.70 5.80
C ILE A 3 19.35 1.61 4.79
N LEU A 4 20.63 1.28 4.70
CA LEU A 4 21.13 0.25 3.79
C LEU A 4 20.65 -1.16 4.15
N ARG A 5 20.42 -1.47 5.43
CA ARG A 5 19.87 -2.76 5.86
C ARG A 5 18.39 -2.91 5.50
N ARG A 6 17.59 -1.83 5.55
CA ARG A 6 16.17 -1.85 5.13
C ARG A 6 16.04 -2.05 3.62
N ALA A 7 16.81 -1.33 2.82
CA ALA A 7 16.85 -1.51 1.37
C ALA A 7 17.26 -2.93 0.97
N ALA A 8 18.28 -3.51 1.61
CA ALA A 8 18.73 -4.88 1.36
C ALA A 8 17.64 -5.94 1.67
N HIS A 9 16.82 -5.74 2.70
CA HIS A 9 15.72 -6.65 3.03
C HIS A 9 14.58 -6.60 2.00
N SER A 10 14.24 -5.40 1.53
CA SER A 10 13.23 -5.21 0.49
C SER A 10 13.65 -5.80 -0.86
N ILE A 11 14.92 -5.62 -1.22
CA ILE A 11 15.51 -6.18 -2.45
C ILE A 11 15.54 -7.71 -2.40
N ARG A 12 15.84 -8.32 -1.24
CA ARG A 12 15.84 -9.78 -1.10
C ARG A 12 14.46 -10.38 -1.30
N ALA A 13 13.43 -9.84 -0.62
CA ALA A 13 12.07 -10.35 -0.76
C ALA A 13 11.57 -10.22 -2.21
N GLY A 14 11.82 -9.11 -2.88
CA GLY A 14 11.50 -8.90 -4.28
C GLY A 14 12.23 -9.87 -5.21
N ARG A 15 13.51 -10.19 -4.94
CA ARG A 15 14.27 -11.16 -5.74
C ARG A 15 13.74 -12.58 -5.62
N TYR A 16 13.34 -13.03 -4.42
CA TYR A 16 12.79 -14.38 -4.25
C TYR A 16 11.48 -14.52 -4.97
N LEU A 17 10.55 -13.58 -4.79
CA LEU A 17 9.25 -13.64 -5.44
C LEU A 17 9.39 -13.51 -6.96
N TRP A 18 10.23 -12.60 -7.46
CA TRP A 18 10.52 -12.49 -8.88
C TRP A 18 11.17 -13.74 -9.45
N GLY A 19 12.11 -14.35 -8.71
CA GLY A 19 12.76 -15.60 -9.07
C GLY A 19 11.78 -16.76 -9.26
N ILE A 20 10.71 -16.79 -8.45
CA ILE A 20 9.66 -17.81 -8.57
C ILE A 20 8.66 -17.43 -9.66
N SER A 21 8.14 -16.20 -9.64
CA SER A 21 7.03 -15.78 -10.49
C SER A 21 7.38 -15.75 -11.98
N ARG A 22 8.63 -15.49 -12.34
CA ARG A 22 9.07 -15.43 -13.76
C ARG A 22 8.99 -16.78 -14.49
N TYR A 23 8.88 -17.87 -13.76
CA TYR A 23 8.76 -19.22 -14.33
C TYR A 23 7.32 -19.74 -14.35
N LEU A 24 6.36 -18.97 -13.84
CA LEU A 24 4.96 -19.34 -13.89
C LEU A 24 4.44 -19.22 -15.32
N THR A 25 3.70 -20.23 -15.76
CA THR A 25 2.93 -20.16 -17.02
C THR A 25 1.70 -19.29 -16.83
N ASP A 26 1.11 -18.81 -17.92
CA ASP A 26 -0.11 -18.01 -17.89
C ASP A 26 -1.27 -18.77 -17.22
N GLU A 27 -1.35 -20.09 -17.42
CA GLU A 27 -2.34 -20.96 -16.77
C GLU A 27 -2.13 -21.02 -15.26
N GLN A 28 -0.87 -21.11 -14.80
CA GLN A 28 -0.54 -21.10 -13.38
C GLN A 28 -0.85 -19.73 -12.75
N ILE A 29 -0.54 -18.65 -13.45
CA ILE A 29 -0.87 -17.27 -13.01
C ILE A 29 -2.38 -17.12 -12.87
N LYS A 30 -3.15 -17.57 -13.87
CA LYS A 30 -4.61 -17.54 -13.84
C LYS A 30 -5.17 -18.39 -12.69
N GLY A 31 -4.69 -19.61 -12.52
CA GLY A 31 -5.11 -20.50 -11.43
C GLY A 31 -4.83 -19.92 -10.05
N LEU A 32 -3.65 -19.30 -9.84
CA LEU A 32 -3.30 -18.61 -8.60
C LEU A 32 -4.20 -17.39 -8.35
N ALA A 33 -4.47 -16.60 -9.39
CA ALA A 33 -5.35 -15.44 -9.29
C ALA A 33 -6.78 -15.85 -8.90
N GLU A 34 -7.32 -16.88 -9.54
CA GLU A 34 -8.64 -17.44 -9.22
C GLU A 34 -8.69 -18.03 -7.79
N TYR A 35 -7.66 -18.74 -7.38
CA TYR A 35 -7.56 -19.28 -6.03
C TYR A 35 -7.60 -18.17 -4.98
N PHE A 36 -6.70 -17.17 -5.10
CA PHE A 36 -6.60 -16.10 -4.11
C PHE A 36 -7.80 -15.16 -4.14
N SER A 37 -8.44 -14.92 -5.30
CA SER A 37 -9.65 -14.09 -5.37
C SER A 37 -10.85 -14.67 -4.61
N ARG A 38 -10.87 -15.97 -4.39
CA ARG A 38 -11.92 -16.67 -3.62
C ARG A 38 -11.63 -16.75 -2.12
N GLN A 39 -10.43 -16.36 -1.68
CA GLN A 39 -10.08 -16.40 -0.27
C GLN A 39 -10.73 -15.23 0.46
N THR A 40 -11.31 -15.49 1.62
CA THR A 40 -11.78 -14.44 2.53
C THR A 40 -10.59 -13.92 3.34
N PRO A 41 -10.22 -12.66 3.22
CA PRO A 41 -9.15 -12.09 4.01
C PRO A 41 -9.45 -12.20 5.50
N LYS A 42 -8.41 -12.36 6.32
CA LYS A 42 -8.58 -12.33 7.78
C LYS A 42 -8.78 -10.88 8.22
N PRO A 43 -9.78 -10.58 9.05
CA PRO A 43 -9.95 -9.22 9.56
C PRO A 43 -8.76 -8.81 10.42
N ASN A 44 -8.33 -7.58 10.28
CA ASN A 44 -7.35 -6.96 11.16
C ASN A 44 -7.99 -6.70 12.55
N PRO A 45 -7.18 -6.63 13.62
CA PRO A 45 -7.67 -6.20 14.93
C PRO A 45 -8.35 -4.83 14.86
N PRO A 46 -9.42 -4.61 15.64
CA PRO A 46 -10.08 -3.31 15.69
C PRO A 46 -9.13 -2.22 16.20
N ILE A 47 -9.26 -1.02 15.66
CA ILE A 47 -8.46 0.15 16.00
C ILE A 47 -9.40 1.19 16.63
N ASP A 48 -8.94 1.86 17.66
CA ASP A 48 -9.68 2.95 18.30
C ASP A 48 -10.03 4.03 17.25
N PRO A 49 -11.31 4.39 17.07
CA PRO A 49 -11.76 5.41 16.14
C PRO A 49 -11.03 6.76 16.29
N ALA A 50 -10.66 7.14 17.51
CA ALA A 50 -9.89 8.37 17.75
C ALA A 50 -8.54 8.39 17.05
N GLN A 51 -7.92 7.22 16.87
CA GLN A 51 -6.65 7.08 16.18
C GLN A 51 -6.76 7.08 14.65
N LEU A 52 -7.98 7.08 14.12
CA LEU A 52 -8.23 7.00 12.67
C LEU A 52 -8.45 8.37 12.03
N VAL A 53 -8.77 9.41 12.82
CA VAL A 53 -9.19 10.72 12.32
C VAL A 53 -8.16 11.35 11.38
N ALA A 54 -6.90 11.42 11.80
CA ALA A 54 -5.84 12.01 11.00
C ALA A 54 -5.59 11.23 9.70
N GLY A 55 -5.54 9.89 9.79
CA GLY A 55 -5.38 9.03 8.61
C GLY A 55 -6.55 9.12 7.63
N LYS A 56 -7.78 9.26 8.15
CA LYS A 56 -8.97 9.53 7.35
C LYS A 56 -8.83 10.84 6.56
N THR A 57 -8.42 11.91 7.23
CA THR A 57 -8.20 13.22 6.58
C THR A 57 -7.18 13.12 5.45
N ILE A 58 -6.05 12.47 5.69
CA ILE A 58 -5.02 12.26 4.66
C ILE A 58 -5.58 11.46 3.48
N PHE A 59 -6.35 10.42 3.76
CA PHE A 59 -6.92 9.57 2.73
C PHE A 59 -7.96 10.30 1.87
N GLU A 60 -8.88 11.05 2.49
CA GLU A 60 -10.03 11.67 1.83
C GLU A 60 -9.72 13.06 1.25
N ILE A 61 -8.84 13.83 1.88
CA ILE A 61 -8.56 15.23 1.54
C ILE A 61 -7.13 15.41 1.02
N GLY A 62 -6.20 14.56 1.45
CA GLY A 62 -4.77 14.76 1.22
C GLY A 62 -4.16 15.74 2.20
N ILE A 63 -3.00 16.30 1.82
CA ILE A 63 -2.30 17.36 2.56
C ILE A 63 -1.97 18.48 1.58
N PRO A 64 -2.88 19.47 1.42
CA PRO A 64 -2.72 20.51 0.40
C PRO A 64 -1.40 21.29 0.50
N ASP A 65 -0.98 21.61 1.72
CA ASP A 65 0.27 22.36 1.96
C ASP A 65 1.54 21.60 1.54
N LYS A 66 1.42 20.31 1.30
CA LYS A 66 2.49 19.40 0.84
C LYS A 66 2.27 18.87 -0.57
N GLU A 67 1.29 19.40 -1.29
CA GLU A 67 0.90 18.93 -2.63
C GLU A 67 0.57 17.42 -2.66
N THR A 68 0.23 16.83 -1.49
CA THR A 68 -0.18 15.43 -1.39
C THR A 68 -1.66 15.30 -1.75
N ALA A 69 -1.95 14.74 -2.91
CA ALA A 69 -3.32 14.51 -3.36
C ALA A 69 -4.06 13.49 -2.48
N PRO A 70 -5.41 13.55 -2.42
CA PRO A 70 -6.22 12.55 -1.73
C PRO A 70 -5.98 11.14 -2.27
N CYS A 71 -5.66 10.19 -1.40
CA CYS A 71 -5.44 8.80 -1.81
C CYS A 71 -6.69 8.18 -2.45
N MET A 72 -7.88 8.56 -1.95
CA MET A 72 -9.16 8.09 -2.45
C MET A 72 -9.43 8.44 -3.92
N ALA A 73 -8.80 9.50 -4.44
CA ALA A 73 -9.00 9.93 -5.83
C ALA A 73 -8.61 8.84 -6.84
N CYS A 74 -7.59 8.07 -6.52
CA CYS A 74 -7.10 6.97 -7.35
C CYS A 74 -7.52 5.60 -6.80
N HIS A 75 -7.44 5.40 -5.49
CA HIS A 75 -7.71 4.11 -4.86
C HIS A 75 -9.19 3.86 -4.51
N GLY A 76 -10.06 4.81 -4.80
CA GLY A 76 -11.50 4.74 -4.54
C GLY A 76 -11.90 5.11 -3.11
N PRO A 77 -13.17 5.56 -2.90
CA PRO A 77 -13.63 6.08 -1.61
C PRO A 77 -13.66 5.04 -0.50
N LYS A 78 -13.71 3.75 -0.85
CA LYS A 78 -13.59 2.62 0.09
C LYS A 78 -12.21 1.97 0.02
N ALA A 79 -11.22 2.63 -0.56
CA ALA A 79 -9.89 2.07 -0.82
C ALA A 79 -9.93 0.70 -1.53
N GLN A 80 -11.00 0.44 -2.30
CA GLN A 80 -11.26 -0.83 -2.98
C GLN A 80 -10.40 -1.05 -4.23
N GLY A 81 -9.72 0.02 -4.68
CA GLY A 81 -9.04 0.05 -5.97
C GLY A 81 -9.96 0.43 -7.13
N ILE A 82 -9.40 1.05 -8.16
CA ILE A 82 -10.12 1.42 -9.40
C ILE A 82 -9.20 1.10 -10.59
N ALA A 83 -9.68 0.31 -11.54
CA ALA A 83 -8.94 -0.07 -12.74
C ALA A 83 -7.55 -0.67 -12.38
N THR A 84 -6.46 0.01 -12.72
CA THR A 84 -5.09 -0.43 -12.44
C THR A 84 -4.59 -0.02 -11.05
N PHE A 85 -5.33 0.83 -10.34
CA PHE A 85 -4.98 1.24 -8.98
C PHE A 85 -5.34 0.14 -7.98
N PRO A 86 -4.39 -0.34 -7.17
CA PRO A 86 -4.63 -1.48 -6.30
C PRO A 86 -5.57 -1.15 -5.14
N ARG A 87 -6.25 -2.19 -4.66
CA ARG A 87 -6.96 -2.15 -3.38
C ARG A 87 -5.97 -1.91 -2.23
N LEU A 88 -6.34 -1.01 -1.31
CA LEU A 88 -5.60 -0.70 -0.08
C LEU A 88 -6.40 -1.09 1.18
N ALA A 89 -7.72 -1.23 1.05
CA ALA A 89 -8.61 -1.58 2.15
C ALA A 89 -8.20 -2.89 2.82
N ASN A 90 -8.15 -2.87 4.14
CA ASN A 90 -7.77 -4.00 5.00
C ASN A 90 -6.34 -4.53 4.78
N GLN A 91 -5.48 -3.78 4.11
CA GLN A 91 -4.07 -4.14 3.98
C GLN A 91 -3.33 -3.90 5.30
N HIS A 92 -2.38 -4.75 5.63
CA HIS A 92 -1.56 -4.60 6.83
C HIS A 92 -0.80 -3.28 6.86
N MET A 93 -0.88 -2.57 7.97
CA MET A 93 -0.24 -1.26 8.18
C MET A 93 1.25 -1.30 7.84
N ASP A 94 1.98 -2.29 8.35
CA ASP A 94 3.43 -2.41 8.11
C ASP A 94 3.77 -2.57 6.62
N TYR A 95 2.90 -3.26 5.87
CA TYR A 95 3.08 -3.39 4.43
C TYR A 95 2.85 -2.06 3.72
N ILE A 96 1.81 -1.31 4.10
CA ILE A 96 1.52 0.01 3.50
C ILE A 96 2.67 0.97 3.78
N ILE A 97 3.11 1.09 5.04
CA ILE A 97 4.23 1.96 5.43
C ILE A 97 5.49 1.61 4.62
N LYS A 98 5.79 0.32 4.53
CA LYS A 98 6.93 -0.14 3.73
C LYS A 98 6.81 0.28 2.26
N GLN A 99 5.63 0.17 1.66
CA GLN A 99 5.43 0.58 0.26
C GLN A 99 5.54 2.09 0.08
N LEU A 100 5.00 2.89 1.01
CA LEU A 100 5.13 4.34 0.97
C LEU A 100 6.59 4.78 1.02
N HIS A 101 7.41 4.19 1.90
CA HIS A 101 8.86 4.44 1.90
C HIS A 101 9.54 4.02 0.59
N VAL A 102 9.17 2.86 0.05
CA VAL A 102 9.72 2.42 -1.24
C VAL A 102 9.42 3.41 -2.34
N PHE A 103 8.22 4.00 -2.38
CA PHE A 103 7.87 5.02 -3.36
C PHE A 103 8.64 6.31 -3.16
N GLN A 104 8.92 6.72 -1.93
CA GLN A 104 9.74 7.91 -1.66
C GLN A 104 11.20 7.74 -2.06
N GLU A 105 11.79 6.61 -1.70
CA GLU A 105 13.23 6.40 -1.72
C GLU A 105 13.76 5.90 -3.08
N THR A 106 12.91 5.30 -3.91
CA THR A 106 13.39 4.58 -5.10
C THR A 106 12.72 5.03 -6.39
N GLU A 107 13.51 4.97 -7.46
CA GLU A 107 13.01 4.95 -8.85
C GLU A 107 12.27 3.61 -9.15
N GLY A 108 11.99 2.80 -8.12
CA GLY A 108 11.70 1.38 -8.22
C GLY A 108 10.38 0.98 -8.88
N ARG A 109 9.52 1.94 -9.23
CA ARG A 109 8.29 1.67 -10.00
C ARG A 109 8.04 2.80 -10.98
N PRO A 110 8.78 2.82 -12.11
CA PRO A 110 8.58 3.83 -13.15
C PRO A 110 7.13 3.77 -13.67
N GLY A 111 6.58 4.93 -13.97
CA GLY A 111 5.22 5.06 -14.53
C GLY A 111 4.09 5.11 -13.50
N THR A 112 4.39 5.19 -12.20
CA THR A 112 3.36 5.44 -11.19
C THR A 112 3.48 6.87 -10.63
N PRO A 113 2.38 7.56 -10.32
CA PRO A 113 2.41 8.89 -9.69
C PRO A 113 2.79 8.83 -8.20
N MET A 114 2.93 7.62 -7.63
CA MET A 114 3.11 7.43 -6.20
C MET A 114 4.34 8.11 -5.63
N LYS A 115 5.44 8.22 -6.38
CA LYS A 115 6.63 8.95 -5.94
C LYS A 115 6.32 10.41 -5.64
N GLN A 116 5.58 11.08 -6.51
CA GLN A 116 5.17 12.47 -6.31
C GLN A 116 4.20 12.62 -5.13
N ILE A 117 3.21 11.75 -5.06
CA ILE A 117 2.18 11.75 -4.01
C ILE A 117 2.78 11.52 -2.61
N THR A 118 3.79 10.65 -2.51
CA THR A 118 4.38 10.29 -1.22
C THR A 118 5.57 11.16 -0.82
N HIS A 119 6.08 11.99 -1.73
CA HIS A 119 7.38 12.68 -1.59
C HIS A 119 7.53 13.45 -0.27
N PHE A 120 6.50 14.17 0.15
CA PHE A 120 6.52 15.01 1.34
C PHE A 120 5.83 14.39 2.57
N LEU A 121 5.37 13.14 2.48
CA LEU A 121 4.78 12.46 3.63
C LEU A 121 5.85 12.20 4.69
N THR A 122 5.56 12.56 5.93
CA THR A 122 6.36 12.19 7.09
C THR A 122 6.08 10.76 7.53
N ASP A 123 6.98 10.16 8.30
CA ASP A 123 6.78 8.84 8.90
C ASP A 123 5.46 8.77 9.70
N GLU A 124 5.14 9.81 10.45
CA GLU A 124 3.90 9.87 11.24
C GLU A 124 2.67 9.88 10.34
N GLU A 125 2.65 10.67 9.27
CA GLU A 125 1.55 10.72 8.30
C GLU A 125 1.37 9.38 7.58
N MET A 126 2.47 8.70 7.26
CA MET A 126 2.42 7.34 6.70
C MET A 126 1.79 6.34 7.67
N HIS A 127 2.15 6.43 8.96
CA HIS A 127 1.55 5.58 9.99
C HIS A 127 0.06 5.89 10.18
N GLN A 128 -0.34 7.14 10.17
CA GLN A 128 -1.73 7.56 10.31
C GLN A 128 -2.60 7.03 9.16
N VAL A 129 -2.20 7.27 7.90
CA VAL A 129 -2.96 6.80 6.75
C VAL A 129 -2.95 5.28 6.63
N ALA A 130 -1.84 4.61 6.96
CA ALA A 130 -1.74 3.15 6.95
C ALA A 130 -2.66 2.51 8.00
N ARG A 131 -2.74 3.11 9.19
CA ARG A 131 -3.67 2.69 10.25
C ARG A 131 -5.12 2.81 9.81
N TYR A 132 -5.49 3.92 9.18
CA TYR A 132 -6.82 4.11 8.61
C TYR A 132 -7.15 3.07 7.54
N LEU A 133 -6.24 2.82 6.61
CA LEU A 133 -6.42 1.83 5.54
C LEU A 133 -6.56 0.39 6.07
N GLN A 134 -5.84 0.05 7.13
CA GLN A 134 -5.97 -1.25 7.79
C GLN A 134 -7.34 -1.44 8.46
N SER A 135 -7.98 -0.35 8.89
CA SER A 135 -9.27 -0.40 9.60
C SER A 135 -10.48 -0.62 8.70
N PHE A 136 -10.33 -0.52 7.38
CA PHE A 136 -11.45 -0.76 6.46
C PHE A 136 -12.01 -2.17 6.61
N PRO A 137 -13.35 -2.31 6.58
CA PRO A 137 -13.97 -3.63 6.62
C PRO A 137 -13.60 -4.46 5.38
N ILE A 138 -13.70 -5.76 5.54
CA ILE A 138 -13.63 -6.71 4.43
C ILE A 138 -15.02 -6.74 3.80
N GLU A 139 -15.10 -6.31 2.55
CA GLU A 139 -16.30 -6.46 1.71
C GLU A 139 -16.10 -7.58 0.70
#